data_7ec4041d75fe207ffdb371943e3512db
#
_entry.id   7ec4041d75fe207ffdb371943e3512db
#
_cell.length_a   1.000
_cell.length_b   1.000
_cell.length_c   1.000
_cell.angle_alpha   90.00
_cell.angle_beta   90.00
_cell.angle_gamma   90.00
#
_symmetry.space_group_name_H-M   'P 1'
#
loop_
_entity.id
_entity.type
_entity.pdbx_description
1 polymer ?
#
loop_
_entity_poly.entity_id
_entity_poly.type
_entity_poly.pdbx_seq_one_letter_code
_entity_poly.pdbx_strand_id
1 'polypeptide(L)'
;QNHAGWLNFLKIRASYGEVGNQSGIDRYDGTQFYKFESQSGAYIGPNKGTIIDTNGKIASLGREWERIKNYNLGLDFSLFNSRLTGTAEVYMKRNDNMLINVSYPGVLGDNAGMSNNGKFRSHGWEVMVNWSDKIGKDFTYHIGGTYSFNTNKLTDIGAVSVLKSGFVDKQQGYPLNSIFGLRYAGKAQTEEERQKYLYRFLTGNTIGLTEQNFRLGDNMYADVNNDGKLDQNDIVYLGTDDPKISFSFNVGAEWKGFDLSLVFQGAAQRTIFRTGDNNGNEIWRIPMKALYLNTSNQSVGNTWSPENRGAYYPTYSNKNEINDYNYQASSWSVEDGSYIRLKNVELGYTLPQR
;
A
#
# COMPACT_ATOMS: atom_id res chain seq x y z
N GLN A 1 -43.85 -5.44 -29.63
CA GLN A 1 -42.84 -5.26 -28.55
C GLN A 1 -43.40 -5.90 -27.29
N ASN A 2 -43.16 -7.19 -27.08
CA ASN A 2 -43.47 -7.87 -25.84
C ASN A 2 -42.35 -7.50 -24.84
N HIS A 3 -42.50 -6.39 -24.15
CA HIS A 3 -41.67 -6.11 -22.99
C HIS A 3 -42.08 -7.08 -21.89
N ALA A 4 -41.13 -7.89 -21.40
CA ALA A 4 -41.33 -8.58 -20.13
C ALA A 4 -41.66 -7.50 -19.12
N GLY A 5 -42.83 -7.55 -18.46
CA GLY A 5 -43.35 -6.44 -17.65
C GLY A 5 -42.52 -6.03 -16.46
N TRP A 6 -41.40 -6.72 -16.22
CA TRP A 6 -40.42 -6.43 -15.17
C TRP A 6 -39.16 -5.70 -15.67
N LEU A 7 -38.88 -5.68 -16.99
CA LEU A 7 -37.72 -5.07 -17.63
C LEU A 7 -38.12 -3.72 -18.23
N ASN A 8 -37.64 -2.61 -17.65
CA ASN A 8 -37.91 -1.27 -18.15
C ASN A 8 -36.82 -0.76 -19.07
N PHE A 9 -35.56 -1.06 -18.73
CA PHE A 9 -34.42 -0.60 -19.49
C PHE A 9 -33.24 -1.57 -19.32
N LEU A 10 -32.54 -1.83 -20.43
CA LEU A 10 -31.29 -2.58 -20.44
C LEU A 10 -30.37 -1.99 -21.52
N LYS A 11 -29.14 -1.66 -21.15
CA LYS A 11 -28.14 -1.12 -22.05
C LYS A 11 -26.79 -1.74 -21.78
N ILE A 12 -26.18 -2.27 -22.84
CA ILE A 12 -24.80 -2.76 -22.80
C ILE A 12 -23.89 -1.65 -23.35
N ARG A 13 -22.79 -1.40 -22.68
CA ARG A 13 -21.76 -0.45 -23.08
C ARG A 13 -20.43 -1.16 -23.22
N ALA A 14 -19.69 -0.86 -24.28
CA ALA A 14 -18.31 -1.28 -24.43
C ALA A 14 -17.48 -0.08 -24.85
N SER A 15 -16.30 0.09 -24.29
CA SER A 15 -15.39 1.15 -24.68
C SER A 15 -13.93 0.70 -24.64
N TYR A 16 -13.17 1.27 -25.56
CA TYR A 16 -11.72 1.21 -25.59
C TYR A 16 -11.17 2.64 -25.71
N GLY A 17 -10.13 2.93 -24.96
CA GLY A 17 -9.44 4.22 -25.03
C GLY A 17 -7.97 4.07 -24.70
N GLU A 18 -7.17 4.94 -25.30
CA GLU A 18 -5.75 5.03 -25.00
C GLU A 18 -5.43 6.46 -24.53
N VAL A 19 -4.72 6.58 -23.43
CA VAL A 19 -4.34 7.87 -22.82
C VAL A 19 -2.84 7.92 -22.63
N GLY A 20 -2.22 9.01 -23.10
CA GLY A 20 -0.81 9.31 -22.83
C GLY A 20 -0.63 9.88 -21.41
N ASN A 21 0.38 9.41 -20.71
CA ASN A 21 0.82 9.97 -19.43
C ASN A 21 2.30 10.38 -19.53
N GLN A 22 2.56 11.67 -19.32
CA GLN A 22 3.92 12.23 -19.30
C GLN A 22 4.41 12.56 -17.88
N SER A 23 3.66 12.18 -16.87
CA SER A 23 4.05 12.40 -15.47
C SER A 23 5.39 11.69 -15.19
N GLY A 24 6.31 12.38 -14.55
CA GLY A 24 7.66 11.87 -14.28
C GLY A 24 8.65 12.06 -15.45
N ILE A 25 8.28 12.80 -16.51
CA ILE A 25 9.18 13.23 -17.58
C ILE A 25 9.40 14.73 -17.44
N ASP A 26 10.61 15.13 -17.12
CA ASP A 26 11.01 16.53 -17.06
C ASP A 26 11.38 17.08 -18.45
N ARG A 27 11.25 18.39 -18.60
CA ARG A 27 11.49 19.09 -19.89
C ARG A 27 12.84 18.76 -20.54
N TYR A 28 13.87 18.47 -19.73
CA TYR A 28 15.24 18.27 -20.20
C TYR A 28 15.79 16.87 -19.88
N ASP A 29 14.95 15.90 -19.63
CA ASP A 29 15.34 14.53 -19.27
C ASP A 29 16.20 13.82 -20.34
N GLY A 30 16.04 14.22 -21.62
CA GLY A 30 16.87 13.77 -22.73
C GLY A 30 18.19 14.53 -22.89
N THR A 31 18.47 15.52 -22.05
CA THR A 31 19.70 16.34 -22.15
C THR A 31 20.64 16.00 -21.03
N GLN A 32 21.89 15.67 -21.38
CA GLN A 32 22.93 15.45 -20.36
C GLN A 32 23.48 16.79 -19.91
N PHE A 33 23.31 17.09 -18.62
CA PHE A 33 23.91 18.25 -17.97
C PHE A 33 25.17 17.83 -17.23
N TYR A 34 26.16 18.71 -17.23
CA TYR A 34 27.38 18.55 -16.46
C TYR A 34 27.51 19.67 -15.45
N LYS A 35 27.86 19.33 -14.23
CA LYS A 35 28.18 20.27 -13.17
C LYS A 35 29.70 20.40 -13.08
N PHE A 36 30.15 21.63 -12.99
CA PHE A 36 31.58 21.94 -12.81
C PHE A 36 31.80 22.37 -11.38
N GLU A 37 32.56 21.60 -10.61
CA GLU A 37 32.94 21.95 -9.26
C GLU A 37 34.42 22.37 -9.25
N SER A 38 34.62 23.67 -9.30
CA SER A 38 35.95 24.26 -9.21
C SER A 38 36.59 23.96 -7.86
N GLN A 39 37.85 23.60 -7.86
CA GLN A 39 38.65 23.31 -6.64
C GLN A 39 38.13 22.13 -5.79
N SER A 40 37.40 21.21 -6.37
CA SER A 40 36.90 20.00 -5.70
C SER A 40 37.65 18.73 -6.09
N GLY A 41 38.47 18.75 -7.13
CA GLY A 41 39.25 17.62 -7.64
C GLY A 41 40.53 17.37 -6.85
N ALA A 42 41.29 16.40 -7.34
CA ALA A 42 42.61 16.08 -6.79
C ALA A 42 43.59 17.24 -6.97
N TYR A 43 44.53 17.37 -6.05
CA TYR A 43 45.63 18.32 -6.21
C TYR A 43 46.61 17.84 -7.31
N ILE A 44 46.85 18.70 -8.28
CA ILE A 44 47.88 18.49 -9.32
C ILE A 44 48.85 19.65 -9.19
N GLY A 45 49.98 19.42 -8.51
CA GLY A 45 50.90 20.49 -8.13
C GLY A 45 50.26 21.42 -7.05
N PRO A 46 50.42 22.76 -7.16
CA PRO A 46 49.86 23.71 -6.17
C PRO A 46 48.38 23.95 -6.35
N ASN A 47 47.78 23.50 -7.44
CA ASN A 47 46.38 23.77 -7.75
C ASN A 47 45.51 22.54 -7.55
N LYS A 48 44.30 22.79 -7.03
CA LYS A 48 43.24 21.79 -6.94
C LYS A 48 42.45 21.79 -8.27
N GLY A 49 42.29 20.60 -8.84
CA GLY A 49 41.57 20.41 -10.10
C GLY A 49 40.09 20.73 -10.02
N THR A 50 39.45 20.80 -11.18
CA THR A 50 37.98 20.93 -11.30
C THR A 50 37.43 19.53 -11.52
N ILE A 51 36.37 19.16 -10.76
CA ILE A 51 35.57 17.97 -11.04
C ILE A 51 34.49 18.34 -12.07
N ILE A 52 34.31 17.45 -13.05
CA ILE A 52 33.19 17.48 -13.96
C ILE A 52 32.31 16.30 -13.59
N ASP A 53 31.09 16.59 -13.22
CA ASP A 53 30.10 15.60 -12.78
C ASP A 53 28.86 15.64 -13.69
N THR A 54 28.19 14.51 -13.86
CA THR A 54 26.94 14.36 -14.62
C THR A 54 25.73 14.97 -13.92
N ASN A 55 25.94 15.71 -12.83
CA ASN A 55 24.90 16.32 -12.00
C ASN A 55 23.93 15.29 -11.40
N GLY A 56 24.44 14.10 -11.05
CA GLY A 56 23.71 13.04 -10.36
C GLY A 56 22.70 12.29 -11.23
N LYS A 57 22.74 12.47 -12.57
CA LYS A 57 21.75 11.85 -13.46
C LYS A 57 22.29 11.62 -14.87
N ILE A 58 22.18 10.41 -15.35
CA ILE A 58 22.47 10.06 -16.76
C ILE A 58 21.21 10.34 -17.60
N ALA A 59 21.35 11.08 -18.70
CA ALA A 59 20.25 11.37 -19.60
C ALA A 59 19.66 10.11 -20.23
N SER A 60 18.35 10.03 -20.28
CA SER A 60 17.63 8.93 -20.92
C SER A 60 17.11 9.36 -22.29
N LEU A 61 17.84 8.99 -23.35
CA LEU A 61 17.53 9.38 -24.72
C LEU A 61 16.33 8.64 -25.35
N GLY A 62 15.98 7.49 -24.83
CA GLY A 62 14.91 6.62 -25.36
C GLY A 62 13.61 6.68 -24.59
N ARG A 63 13.41 7.69 -23.75
CA ARG A 63 12.21 7.81 -22.93
C ARG A 63 11.01 8.29 -23.76
N GLU A 64 9.91 7.56 -23.63
CA GLU A 64 8.61 7.88 -24.24
C GLU A 64 7.54 8.13 -23.18
N TRP A 65 6.42 8.71 -23.59
CA TRP A 65 5.22 8.80 -22.78
C TRP A 65 4.67 7.41 -22.47
N GLU A 66 4.19 7.22 -21.27
CA GLU A 66 3.44 6.02 -20.95
C GLU A 66 2.11 6.01 -21.73
N ARG A 67 1.71 4.83 -22.20
CA ARG A 67 0.45 4.61 -22.91
C ARG A 67 -0.43 3.67 -22.09
N ILE A 68 -1.50 4.25 -21.56
CA ILE A 68 -2.45 3.52 -20.73
C ILE A 68 -3.66 3.15 -21.58
N LYS A 69 -3.82 1.86 -21.86
CA LYS A 69 -4.94 1.28 -22.58
C LYS A 69 -6.02 0.88 -21.59
N ASN A 70 -7.24 1.37 -21.83
CA ASN A 70 -8.41 1.09 -21.00
C ASN A 70 -9.44 0.31 -21.82
N TYR A 71 -9.92 -0.79 -21.26
CA TYR A 71 -10.98 -1.64 -21.80
C TYR A 71 -12.10 -1.68 -20.76
N ASN A 72 -13.32 -1.38 -21.18
CA ASN A 72 -14.49 -1.32 -20.32
C ASN A 72 -15.66 -2.04 -20.95
N LEU A 73 -16.40 -2.84 -20.17
CA LEU A 73 -17.68 -3.42 -20.51
C LEU A 73 -18.64 -3.13 -19.36
N GLY A 74 -19.76 -2.48 -19.68
CA GLY A 74 -20.74 -2.05 -18.70
C GLY A 74 -22.17 -2.50 -19.08
N LEU A 75 -22.99 -2.67 -18.07
CA LEU A 75 -24.40 -2.99 -18.14
C LEU A 75 -25.18 -2.00 -17.28
N ASP A 76 -26.13 -1.28 -17.87
CA ASP A 76 -27.08 -0.43 -17.15
C ASP A 76 -28.45 -1.09 -17.23
N PHE A 77 -29.18 -1.13 -16.12
CA PHE A 77 -30.51 -1.75 -16.06
C PHE A 77 -31.48 -0.98 -15.18
N SER A 78 -32.74 -1.10 -15.54
CA SER A 78 -33.89 -0.63 -14.74
C SER A 78 -34.99 -1.66 -14.80
N LEU A 79 -35.44 -2.13 -13.64
CA LEU A 79 -36.37 -3.23 -13.47
C LEU A 79 -37.53 -2.85 -12.58
N PHE A 80 -38.63 -3.59 -12.65
CA PHE A 80 -39.81 -3.49 -11.77
C PHE A 80 -40.40 -2.07 -11.70
N ASN A 81 -40.69 -1.48 -12.87
CA ASN A 81 -41.16 -0.10 -12.99
C ASN A 81 -40.18 0.91 -12.41
N SER A 82 -38.88 0.69 -12.68
CA SER A 82 -37.76 1.52 -12.21
C SER A 82 -37.58 1.54 -10.69
N ARG A 83 -38.15 0.60 -9.97
CA ARG A 83 -37.89 0.44 -8.52
C ARG A 83 -36.45 -0.03 -8.28
N LEU A 84 -35.95 -0.93 -9.12
CA LEU A 84 -34.58 -1.40 -9.08
C LEU A 84 -33.81 -0.84 -10.28
N THR A 85 -32.79 -0.03 -9.99
CA THR A 85 -31.87 0.49 -11.00
C THR A 85 -30.46 0.13 -10.64
N GLY A 86 -29.60 -0.08 -11.64
CA GLY A 86 -28.22 -0.37 -11.34
C GLY A 86 -27.30 -0.32 -12.56
N THR A 87 -26.04 -0.37 -12.26
CA THR A 87 -24.93 -0.43 -13.21
C THR A 87 -23.96 -1.50 -12.74
N ALA A 88 -23.50 -2.33 -13.65
CA ALA A 88 -22.40 -3.25 -13.43
C ALA A 88 -21.33 -3.00 -14.49
N GLU A 89 -20.08 -2.94 -14.09
CA GLU A 89 -18.97 -2.65 -14.99
C GLU A 89 -17.77 -3.54 -14.67
N VAL A 90 -17.11 -4.03 -15.71
CA VAL A 90 -15.82 -4.70 -15.62
C VAL A 90 -14.81 -3.92 -16.45
N TYR A 91 -13.59 -3.79 -15.95
CA TYR A 91 -12.57 -3.03 -16.63
C TYR A 91 -11.19 -3.66 -16.52
N MET A 92 -10.36 -3.36 -17.50
CA MET A 92 -8.95 -3.68 -17.49
C MET A 92 -8.14 -2.48 -18.00
N LYS A 93 -7.09 -2.12 -17.26
CA LYS A 93 -6.10 -1.11 -17.65
C LYS A 93 -4.76 -1.80 -17.89
N ARG A 94 -4.08 -1.43 -18.96
CA ARG A 94 -2.74 -1.92 -19.30
C ARG A 94 -1.82 -0.75 -19.59
N ASN A 95 -0.64 -0.77 -18.98
CA ASN A 95 0.46 0.10 -19.32
C ASN A 95 1.63 -0.81 -19.71
N ASP A 96 1.96 -0.86 -20.99
CA ASP A 96 2.99 -1.76 -21.52
C ASP A 96 4.37 -1.06 -21.61
N ASN A 97 4.45 0.24 -21.33
CA ASN A 97 5.66 1.07 -21.33
C ASN A 97 5.72 1.99 -20.10
N MET A 98 5.41 1.44 -18.93
CA MET A 98 5.44 2.16 -17.66
C MET A 98 6.86 2.64 -17.34
N LEU A 99 6.96 3.89 -16.91
CA LEU A 99 8.21 4.49 -16.43
C LEU A 99 8.58 3.93 -15.05
N ILE A 100 9.74 3.35 -14.98
CA ILE A 100 10.32 2.82 -13.73
C ILE A 100 11.74 3.31 -13.55
N ASN A 101 12.16 3.50 -12.30
CA ASN A 101 13.56 3.73 -11.98
C ASN A 101 14.36 2.47 -12.28
N VAL A 102 15.44 2.64 -13.02
CA VAL A 102 16.38 1.55 -13.30
C VAL A 102 17.59 1.72 -12.39
N SER A 103 17.95 0.66 -11.68
CA SER A 103 19.19 0.64 -10.90
C SER A 103 20.28 -0.02 -11.74
N TYR A 104 21.35 0.70 -12.00
CA TYR A 104 22.53 0.16 -12.65
C TYR A 104 23.64 -0.11 -11.64
N PRO A 105 24.58 -1.00 -11.97
CA PRO A 105 25.77 -1.19 -11.15
C PRO A 105 26.51 0.13 -10.92
N GLY A 106 27.00 0.35 -9.70
CA GLY A 106 27.67 1.59 -9.30
C GLY A 106 28.93 1.94 -10.13
N VAL A 107 29.42 1.01 -10.95
CA VAL A 107 30.54 1.25 -11.90
C VAL A 107 30.22 2.36 -12.93
N LEU A 108 28.94 2.67 -13.15
CA LEU A 108 28.54 3.76 -14.04
C LEU A 108 28.72 5.16 -13.40
N GLY A 109 29.00 5.21 -12.10
CA GLY A 109 29.32 6.45 -11.37
C GLY A 109 28.13 7.35 -11.08
N ASP A 110 26.95 7.05 -11.63
CA ASP A 110 25.77 7.90 -11.45
C ASP A 110 24.45 7.12 -11.55
N ASN A 111 23.36 7.77 -11.15
CA ASN A 111 22.03 7.19 -11.21
C ASN A 111 21.49 7.19 -12.64
N ALA A 112 20.96 6.07 -13.09
CA ALA A 112 20.19 6.04 -14.30
C ALA A 112 18.84 6.74 -14.08
N GLY A 113 18.37 7.43 -15.08
CA GLY A 113 17.02 7.96 -15.11
C GLY A 113 15.96 6.85 -15.22
N MET A 114 14.68 7.25 -15.17
CA MET A 114 13.58 6.34 -15.47
C MET A 114 13.66 5.83 -16.91
N SER A 115 13.19 4.61 -17.15
CA SER A 115 13.03 4.02 -18.48
C SER A 115 11.65 3.37 -18.63
N ASN A 116 11.19 3.21 -19.89
CA ASN A 116 9.89 2.62 -20.22
C ASN A 116 9.90 1.07 -20.20
N ASN A 117 10.61 0.47 -19.26
CA ASN A 117 10.79 -0.99 -19.18
C ASN A 117 9.72 -1.68 -18.32
N GLY A 118 8.87 -0.92 -17.64
CA GLY A 118 7.83 -1.47 -16.78
C GLY A 118 6.58 -1.87 -17.54
N LYS A 119 5.92 -2.93 -17.07
CA LYS A 119 4.56 -3.29 -17.51
C LYS A 119 3.65 -3.46 -16.31
N PHE A 120 2.50 -2.85 -16.42
CA PHE A 120 1.49 -2.82 -15.35
C PHE A 120 0.14 -3.21 -15.89
N ARG A 121 -0.60 -3.95 -15.09
CA ARG A 121 -2.01 -4.29 -15.34
C ARG A 121 -2.84 -4.04 -14.11
N SER A 122 -4.01 -3.46 -14.31
CA SER A 122 -5.05 -3.35 -13.29
C SER A 122 -6.35 -3.86 -13.89
N HIS A 123 -7.14 -4.58 -13.10
CA HIS A 123 -8.48 -5.03 -13.48
C HIS A 123 -9.38 -5.05 -12.27
N GLY A 124 -10.65 -4.87 -12.55
CA GLY A 124 -11.64 -4.84 -11.50
C GLY A 124 -13.05 -4.88 -12.05
N TRP A 125 -13.99 -4.81 -11.14
CA TRP A 125 -15.41 -4.68 -11.44
C TRP A 125 -16.09 -3.81 -10.38
N GLU A 126 -17.15 -3.15 -10.81
CA GLU A 126 -17.94 -2.26 -9.98
C GLU A 126 -19.42 -2.56 -10.20
N VAL A 127 -20.18 -2.53 -9.13
CA VAL A 127 -21.63 -2.67 -9.15
C VAL A 127 -22.24 -1.58 -8.30
N MET A 128 -23.21 -0.90 -8.87
CA MET A 128 -24.09 0.03 -8.16
C MET A 128 -25.53 -0.43 -8.32
N VAL A 129 -26.25 -0.51 -7.22
CA VAL A 129 -27.67 -0.91 -7.21
C VAL A 129 -28.44 0.04 -6.30
N ASN A 130 -29.60 0.49 -6.77
CA ASN A 130 -30.53 1.29 -6.01
C ASN A 130 -31.91 0.70 -6.11
N TRP A 131 -32.55 0.55 -4.97
CA TRP A 131 -33.96 0.20 -4.82
C TRP A 131 -34.71 1.37 -4.21
N SER A 132 -35.84 1.73 -4.81
CA SER A 132 -36.74 2.74 -4.26
C SER A 132 -38.19 2.27 -4.42
N ASP A 133 -38.96 2.35 -3.35
CA ASP A 133 -40.38 1.95 -3.38
C ASP A 133 -41.20 2.76 -2.37
N LYS A 134 -42.53 2.62 -2.51
CA LYS A 134 -43.52 3.27 -1.63
C LYS A 134 -44.38 2.26 -0.94
N ILE A 135 -44.62 2.47 0.34
CA ILE A 135 -45.59 1.69 1.14
C ILE A 135 -46.77 2.62 1.51
N GLY A 136 -47.92 2.31 0.97
CA GLY A 136 -49.07 3.17 1.12
C GLY A 136 -48.94 4.52 0.39
N LYS A 137 -49.46 5.60 0.98
CA LYS A 137 -49.44 6.93 0.35
C LYS A 137 -48.31 7.83 0.83
N ASP A 138 -47.84 7.63 2.05
CA ASP A 138 -47.04 8.62 2.78
C ASP A 138 -45.59 8.14 3.08
N PHE A 139 -45.30 6.86 2.86
CA PHE A 139 -43.97 6.32 3.19
C PHE A 139 -43.21 5.92 1.91
N THR A 140 -42.07 6.58 1.68
CA THR A 140 -41.14 6.23 0.62
C THR A 140 -39.85 5.77 1.27
N TYR A 141 -39.21 4.75 0.73
CA TYR A 141 -37.91 4.32 1.19
C TYR A 141 -36.96 4.03 0.00
N HIS A 142 -35.68 4.19 0.24
CA HIS A 142 -34.67 3.84 -0.73
C HIS A 142 -33.49 3.14 -0.04
N ILE A 143 -32.94 2.16 -0.72
CA ILE A 143 -31.74 1.43 -0.30
C ILE A 143 -30.83 1.36 -1.52
N GLY A 144 -29.62 1.87 -1.38
CA GLY A 144 -28.65 1.84 -2.46
C GLY A 144 -27.31 1.37 -1.97
N GLY A 145 -26.46 0.93 -2.89
CA GLY A 145 -25.12 0.54 -2.57
C GLY A 145 -24.22 0.49 -3.79
N THR A 146 -22.95 0.72 -3.52
CA THR A 146 -21.86 0.52 -4.47
C THR A 146 -20.89 -0.49 -3.89
N TYR A 147 -20.36 -1.34 -4.74
CA TYR A 147 -19.30 -2.26 -4.39
C TYR A 147 -18.31 -2.30 -5.54
N SER A 148 -17.04 -2.10 -5.24
CA SER A 148 -15.96 -2.18 -6.22
C SER A 148 -14.88 -3.13 -5.74
N PHE A 149 -14.38 -3.92 -6.67
CA PHE A 149 -13.18 -4.73 -6.49
C PHE A 149 -12.14 -4.31 -7.53
N ASN A 150 -10.94 -3.99 -7.07
CA ASN A 150 -9.82 -3.63 -7.93
C ASN A 150 -8.56 -4.35 -7.47
N THR A 151 -7.82 -4.89 -8.42
CA THR A 151 -6.48 -5.41 -8.17
C THR A 151 -5.55 -5.03 -9.29
N ASN A 152 -4.28 -4.93 -8.96
CA ASN A 152 -3.25 -4.57 -9.92
C ASN A 152 -2.03 -5.47 -9.78
N LYS A 153 -1.17 -5.45 -10.79
CA LYS A 153 0.05 -6.25 -10.82
C LYS A 153 1.11 -5.60 -11.70
N LEU A 154 2.32 -5.53 -11.19
CA LEU A 154 3.51 -5.30 -12.01
C LEU A 154 3.85 -6.60 -12.74
N THR A 155 3.64 -6.63 -14.06
CA THR A 155 3.83 -7.85 -14.85
C THR A 155 5.26 -7.98 -15.36
N ASP A 156 5.97 -6.87 -15.47
CA ASP A 156 7.36 -6.80 -15.90
C ASP A 156 8.01 -5.54 -15.32
N ILE A 157 9.24 -5.63 -14.87
CA ILE A 157 10.05 -4.50 -14.41
C ILE A 157 11.39 -4.42 -15.13
N GLY A 158 11.51 -5.09 -16.29
CA GLY A 158 12.73 -5.16 -17.08
C GLY A 158 13.85 -5.90 -16.37
N ALA A 159 15.09 -5.54 -16.70
CA ALA A 159 16.28 -6.14 -16.10
C ALA A 159 16.56 -5.68 -14.66
N VAL A 160 15.67 -4.90 -14.07
CA VAL A 160 15.81 -4.45 -12.68
C VAL A 160 15.51 -5.64 -11.78
N SER A 161 16.56 -6.19 -11.19
CA SER A 161 16.38 -7.17 -10.14
C SER A 161 15.63 -6.52 -8.97
N VAL A 162 14.68 -7.25 -8.47
CA VAL A 162 13.87 -6.96 -7.30
C VAL A 162 14.66 -6.25 -6.23
N LEU A 163 14.29 -5.02 -5.95
CA LEU A 163 14.77 -4.30 -4.78
C LEU A 163 13.98 -4.81 -3.58
N LYS A 164 14.47 -5.83 -2.92
CA LYS A 164 14.00 -6.27 -1.61
C LYS A 164 14.62 -5.41 -0.50
N SER A 165 14.61 -4.09 -0.65
CA SER A 165 15.34 -3.21 0.27
C SER A 165 14.46 -2.31 1.11
N GLY A 166 13.16 -2.55 1.16
CA GLY A 166 12.28 -1.67 1.89
C GLY A 166 10.94 -2.29 2.27
N PHE A 167 10.13 -1.49 2.92
CA PHE A 167 8.81 -1.88 3.39
C PHE A 167 7.73 -1.79 2.32
N VAL A 168 7.95 -0.95 1.30
CA VAL A 168 7.05 -0.77 0.16
C VAL A 168 7.88 -0.85 -1.11
N ASP A 169 7.92 -2.01 -1.70
CA ASP A 169 8.74 -2.27 -2.88
C ASP A 169 7.90 -2.57 -4.12
N LYS A 170 8.46 -2.19 -5.27
CA LYS A 170 7.93 -2.57 -6.58
C LYS A 170 8.55 -3.89 -6.99
N GLN A 171 7.82 -4.98 -6.85
CA GLN A 171 8.28 -6.30 -7.21
C GLN A 171 7.45 -6.88 -8.36
N GLN A 172 8.11 -7.49 -9.34
CA GLN A 172 7.41 -8.19 -10.42
C GLN A 172 6.53 -9.29 -9.85
N GLY A 173 5.32 -9.36 -10.34
CA GLY A 173 4.35 -10.37 -9.90
C GLY A 173 3.44 -9.89 -8.77
N TYR A 174 3.69 -8.74 -8.17
CA TYR A 174 2.94 -8.19 -7.05
C TYR A 174 2.25 -6.87 -7.40
N PRO A 175 1.25 -6.44 -6.62
CA PRO A 175 0.64 -5.12 -6.75
C PRO A 175 1.65 -3.98 -6.55
N LEU A 176 1.36 -2.81 -7.12
CA LEU A 176 1.99 -1.56 -6.65
C LEU A 176 1.64 -1.35 -5.16
N ASN A 177 2.49 -0.67 -4.44
CA ASN A 177 2.31 -0.42 -3.01
C ASN A 177 2.21 -1.71 -2.16
N SER A 178 2.88 -2.77 -2.63
CA SER A 178 3.02 -4.01 -1.87
C SER A 178 3.93 -3.80 -0.67
N ILE A 179 3.52 -4.38 0.44
CA ILE A 179 4.27 -4.39 1.70
C ILE A 179 4.97 -5.74 1.83
N PHE A 180 6.27 -5.69 2.07
CA PHE A 180 7.10 -6.88 2.26
C PHE A 180 7.77 -6.82 3.64
N GLY A 181 8.07 -7.97 4.21
CA GLY A 181 8.77 -8.05 5.48
C GLY A 181 8.97 -9.48 5.93
N LEU A 182 9.63 -9.65 7.06
CA LEU A 182 9.87 -10.93 7.68
C LEU A 182 8.58 -11.51 8.28
N ARG A 183 8.49 -12.80 8.38
CA ARG A 183 7.41 -13.45 9.10
C ARG A 183 7.74 -13.48 10.60
N TYR A 184 6.93 -12.81 11.42
CA TYR A 184 7.03 -12.86 12.87
C TYR A 184 6.71 -14.26 13.39
N ALA A 185 7.57 -14.80 14.24
CA ALA A 185 7.46 -16.15 14.79
C ALA A 185 7.17 -16.18 16.31
N GLY A 186 6.88 -15.05 16.90
CA GLY A 186 6.67 -14.95 18.35
C GLY A 186 7.81 -14.20 19.05
N LYS A 187 7.83 -14.29 20.37
CA LYS A 187 8.89 -13.76 21.23
C LYS A 187 9.62 -14.88 21.94
N ALA A 188 10.90 -14.71 22.20
CA ALA A 188 11.68 -15.65 23.02
C ALA A 188 11.14 -15.65 24.45
N GLN A 189 10.41 -16.68 24.82
CA GLN A 189 9.72 -16.79 26.13
C GLN A 189 10.60 -17.42 27.21
N THR A 190 11.58 -18.23 26.81
CA THR A 190 12.50 -18.94 27.72
C THR A 190 13.94 -18.82 27.24
N GLU A 191 14.88 -19.00 28.14
CA GLU A 191 16.31 -19.02 27.78
C GLU A 191 16.65 -20.17 26.84
N GLU A 192 15.95 -21.28 26.93
CA GLU A 192 16.12 -22.40 26.01
C GLU A 192 15.70 -22.03 24.58
N GLU A 193 14.55 -21.40 24.42
CA GLU A 193 14.10 -20.88 23.11
C GLU A 193 15.07 -19.87 22.54
N ARG A 194 15.54 -18.94 23.40
CA ARG A 194 16.53 -17.91 23.03
C ARG A 194 17.81 -18.54 22.51
N GLN A 195 18.38 -19.50 23.27
CA GLN A 195 19.63 -20.18 22.90
C GLN A 195 19.46 -21.01 21.62
N LYS A 196 18.35 -21.72 21.47
CA LYS A 196 18.05 -22.50 20.27
C LYS A 196 17.95 -21.59 19.02
N TYR A 197 17.31 -20.44 19.16
CA TYR A 197 17.18 -19.46 18.08
C TYR A 197 18.56 -18.87 17.68
N LEU A 198 19.35 -18.45 18.65
CA LEU A 198 20.71 -17.95 18.43
C LEU A 198 21.59 -19.03 17.79
N TYR A 199 21.58 -20.24 18.32
CA TYR A 199 22.37 -21.35 17.77
C TYR A 199 22.07 -21.59 16.30
N ARG A 200 20.79 -21.47 15.91
CA ARG A 200 20.37 -21.69 14.53
C ARG A 200 20.77 -20.55 13.61
N PHE A 201 20.65 -19.31 14.03
CA PHE A 201 20.66 -18.17 13.13
C PHE A 201 21.82 -17.16 13.33
N LEU A 202 22.61 -17.30 14.39
CA LEU A 202 23.63 -16.29 14.73
C LEU A 202 24.64 -16.09 13.60
N THR A 203 25.06 -17.14 12.92
CA THR A 203 26.08 -17.11 11.87
C THR A 203 25.55 -16.94 10.45
N GLY A 204 24.25 -17.07 10.26
CA GLY A 204 23.62 -17.08 8.94
C GLY A 204 22.63 -15.95 8.72
N ASN A 205 22.75 -14.84 9.47
CA ASN A 205 21.76 -13.76 9.34
C ASN A 205 22.35 -12.49 8.73
N THR A 206 21.47 -11.75 8.04
CA THR A 206 21.72 -10.38 7.54
C THR A 206 20.77 -9.35 8.14
N ILE A 207 19.94 -9.78 9.11
CA ILE A 207 18.95 -8.93 9.77
C ILE A 207 19.45 -8.28 11.05
N GLY A 208 20.75 -8.42 11.34
CA GLY A 208 21.39 -7.79 12.49
C GLY A 208 21.21 -8.55 13.82
N LEU A 209 20.87 -9.86 13.79
CA LEU A 209 20.83 -10.68 15.00
C LEU A 209 22.23 -10.90 15.56
N THR A 210 22.42 -10.59 16.84
CA THR A 210 23.66 -10.84 17.61
C THR A 210 23.32 -11.40 18.98
N GLU A 211 24.29 -12.02 19.65
CA GLU A 211 24.11 -12.52 21.00
C GLU A 211 23.80 -11.39 22.01
N GLN A 212 24.36 -10.20 21.77
CA GLN A 212 24.23 -9.03 22.63
C GLN A 212 22.91 -8.29 22.45
N ASN A 213 22.30 -8.35 21.26
CA ASN A 213 21.07 -7.62 20.95
C ASN A 213 19.79 -8.44 20.99
N PHE A 214 19.86 -9.74 21.31
CA PHE A 214 18.73 -10.62 21.42
C PHE A 214 18.54 -11.15 22.85
N ARG A 215 17.42 -10.81 23.44
CA ARG A 215 17.11 -11.05 24.85
C ARG A 215 15.81 -11.83 25.00
N LEU A 216 15.48 -12.23 26.22
CA LEU A 216 14.14 -12.73 26.53
C LEU A 216 13.10 -11.65 26.25
N GLY A 217 12.01 -12.05 25.62
CA GLY A 217 10.93 -11.17 25.20
C GLY A 217 11.19 -10.39 23.91
N ASP A 218 12.33 -10.55 23.27
CA ASP A 218 12.60 -9.98 21.96
C ASP A 218 11.96 -10.82 20.83
N ASN A 219 11.66 -10.16 19.71
CA ASN A 219 10.94 -10.76 18.59
C ASN A 219 11.80 -11.81 17.85
N MET A 220 11.20 -12.91 17.50
CA MET A 220 11.76 -13.94 16.62
C MET A 220 11.15 -13.84 15.22
N TYR A 221 11.93 -14.15 14.21
CA TYR A 221 11.51 -14.20 12.81
C TYR A 221 11.71 -15.61 12.24
N ALA A 222 10.86 -15.97 11.29
CA ALA A 222 10.88 -17.29 10.69
C ALA A 222 11.80 -17.35 9.47
N ASP A 223 12.57 -18.43 9.41
CA ASP A 223 13.25 -18.91 8.21
C ASP A 223 12.16 -19.56 7.32
N VAL A 224 11.73 -18.82 6.30
CA VAL A 224 10.58 -19.19 5.46
C VAL A 224 10.97 -20.22 4.39
N ASN A 225 12.19 -20.13 3.89
CA ASN A 225 12.71 -21.03 2.87
C ASN A 225 13.39 -22.28 3.44
N ASN A 226 13.58 -22.34 4.79
CA ASN A 226 14.20 -23.43 5.53
C ASN A 226 15.67 -23.70 5.13
N ASP A 227 16.41 -22.66 4.76
CA ASP A 227 17.84 -22.79 4.43
C ASP A 227 18.79 -22.66 5.64
N GLY A 228 18.21 -22.42 6.84
CA GLY A 228 18.95 -22.26 8.10
C GLY A 228 19.53 -20.88 8.31
N LYS A 229 19.13 -19.89 7.50
CA LYS A 229 19.55 -18.50 7.60
C LYS A 229 18.36 -17.58 7.85
N LEU A 230 18.64 -16.35 8.26
CA LEU A 230 17.65 -15.26 8.32
C LEU A 230 18.17 -14.11 7.47
N ASP A 231 17.69 -14.04 6.24
CA ASP A 231 18.18 -13.06 5.27
C ASP A 231 17.07 -12.50 4.39
N GLN A 232 17.45 -11.82 3.31
CA GLN A 232 16.49 -11.24 2.37
C GLN A 232 15.61 -12.27 1.66
N ASN A 233 15.98 -13.55 1.65
CA ASN A 233 15.18 -14.61 1.05
C ASN A 233 13.98 -15.01 1.92
N ASP A 234 13.97 -14.60 3.20
CA ASP A 234 12.85 -14.79 4.12
C ASP A 234 11.83 -13.67 4.09
N ILE A 235 12.07 -12.63 3.28
CA ILE A 235 11.12 -11.55 3.08
C ILE A 235 9.94 -12.06 2.25
N VAL A 236 8.74 -11.90 2.81
CA VAL A 236 7.47 -12.34 2.21
C VAL A 236 6.54 -11.16 1.95
N TYR A 237 5.60 -11.37 1.04
CA TYR A 237 4.52 -10.42 0.81
C TYR A 237 3.55 -10.42 2.01
N LEU A 238 3.31 -9.25 2.59
CA LEU A 238 2.46 -9.05 3.77
C LEU A 238 1.11 -8.41 3.43
N GLY A 239 0.99 -7.80 2.26
CA GLY A 239 -0.24 -7.15 1.83
C GLY A 239 0.00 -5.92 0.96
N THR A 240 -1.03 -5.11 0.80
CA THR A 240 -0.96 -3.83 0.07
C THR A 240 -1.72 -2.75 0.83
N ASP A 241 -1.22 -1.52 0.77
CA ASP A 241 -1.90 -0.36 1.36
C ASP A 241 -3.15 0.05 0.55
N ASP A 242 -3.20 -0.29 -0.73
CA ASP A 242 -4.37 -0.05 -1.56
C ASP A 242 -5.49 -1.05 -1.20
N PRO A 243 -6.69 -0.60 -0.82
CA PRO A 243 -7.81 -1.50 -0.59
C PRO A 243 -8.24 -2.16 -1.91
N LYS A 244 -8.38 -3.48 -1.90
CA LYS A 244 -8.92 -4.19 -3.07
C LYS A 244 -10.43 -4.07 -3.17
N ILE A 245 -11.10 -3.89 -2.05
CA ILE A 245 -12.56 -3.75 -1.96
C ILE A 245 -12.87 -2.37 -1.39
N SER A 246 -13.75 -1.64 -2.07
CA SER A 246 -14.38 -0.43 -1.56
C SER A 246 -15.88 -0.55 -1.71
N PHE A 247 -16.62 -0.14 -0.71
CA PHE A 247 -18.08 -0.22 -0.75
C PHE A 247 -18.71 0.96 -0.01
N SER A 248 -19.90 1.29 -0.46
CA SER A 248 -20.80 2.18 0.28
C SER A 248 -22.21 1.65 0.20
N PHE A 249 -23.02 1.95 1.20
CA PHE A 249 -24.46 1.75 1.12
C PHE A 249 -25.17 2.92 1.81
N ASN A 250 -26.33 3.23 1.27
CA ASN A 250 -27.20 4.27 1.78
C ASN A 250 -28.58 3.70 2.02
N VAL A 251 -29.19 4.15 3.09
CA VAL A 251 -30.58 3.85 3.44
C VAL A 251 -31.27 5.16 3.74
N GLY A 252 -32.43 5.36 3.16
CA GLY A 252 -33.23 6.54 3.45
C GLY A 252 -34.71 6.24 3.47
N ALA A 253 -35.48 7.09 4.16
CA ALA A 253 -36.88 7.00 4.24
C ALA A 253 -37.52 8.40 4.39
N GLU A 254 -38.68 8.59 3.77
CA GLU A 254 -39.48 9.79 3.86
C GLU A 254 -40.87 9.42 4.39
N TRP A 255 -41.36 10.16 5.38
CA TRP A 255 -42.67 9.93 5.98
C TRP A 255 -43.28 11.23 6.50
N LYS A 256 -44.39 11.65 5.89
CA LYS A 256 -45.21 12.81 6.33
C LYS A 256 -44.35 14.07 6.56
N GLY A 257 -43.45 14.36 5.66
CA GLY A 257 -42.58 15.53 5.73
C GLY A 257 -41.26 15.32 6.49
N PHE A 258 -41.08 14.21 7.21
CA PHE A 258 -39.81 13.81 7.75
C PHE A 258 -39.00 13.03 6.70
N ASP A 259 -37.73 13.29 6.64
CA ASP A 259 -36.77 12.55 5.85
C ASP A 259 -35.57 12.15 6.71
N LEU A 260 -35.10 10.91 6.51
CA LEU A 260 -33.90 10.35 7.12
C LEU A 260 -33.01 9.78 6.04
N SER A 261 -31.72 10.13 6.05
CA SER A 261 -30.71 9.54 5.20
C SER A 261 -29.51 9.10 6.00
N LEU A 262 -29.07 7.87 5.78
CA LEU A 262 -27.89 7.27 6.39
C LEU A 262 -26.93 6.81 5.28
N VAL A 263 -25.66 7.19 5.37
CA VAL A 263 -24.62 6.77 4.42
C VAL A 263 -23.50 6.06 5.18
N PHE A 264 -23.22 4.83 4.76
CA PHE A 264 -22.12 4.02 5.25
C PHE A 264 -21.06 3.89 4.16
N GLN A 265 -19.80 3.85 4.58
CA GLN A 265 -18.66 3.65 3.70
C GLN A 265 -17.67 2.70 4.35
N GLY A 266 -17.06 1.85 3.54
CA GLY A 266 -16.03 0.92 4.01
C GLY A 266 -15.03 0.57 2.94
N ALA A 267 -13.94 -0.03 3.40
CA ALA A 267 -12.91 -0.63 2.59
C ALA A 267 -12.47 -1.95 3.23
N ALA A 268 -12.04 -2.91 2.42
CA ALA A 268 -11.56 -4.19 2.90
C ALA A 268 -10.39 -4.70 2.04
N GLN A 269 -9.69 -5.70 2.58
CA GLN A 269 -8.46 -6.23 1.99
C GLN A 269 -7.39 -5.14 1.79
N ARG A 270 -7.19 -4.33 2.81
CA ARG A 270 -6.16 -3.32 2.93
C ARG A 270 -5.24 -3.67 4.08
N THR A 271 -3.96 -3.54 3.88
CA THR A 271 -2.96 -3.71 4.93
C THR A 271 -2.41 -2.35 5.34
N ILE A 272 -2.47 -2.03 6.62
CA ILE A 272 -1.81 -0.87 7.17
C ILE A 272 -0.46 -1.30 7.71
N PHE A 273 0.59 -0.67 7.24
CA PHE A 273 1.92 -0.85 7.79
C PHE A 273 2.21 0.25 8.82
N ARG A 274 2.49 -0.16 10.05
CA ARG A 274 2.89 0.77 11.12
C ARG A 274 4.36 1.14 10.94
N THR A 275 4.61 2.12 10.09
CA THR A 275 5.92 2.74 9.95
C THR A 275 6.00 3.99 10.80
N GLY A 276 7.17 4.27 11.36
CA GLY A 276 7.53 5.64 11.69
C GLY A 276 8.00 6.37 10.43
N ASP A 277 7.84 7.68 10.38
CA ASP A 277 8.56 8.48 9.41
C ASP A 277 10.03 8.62 9.79
N ASN A 278 10.88 8.98 8.82
CA ASN A 278 12.30 9.22 9.04
C ASN A 278 12.57 10.43 9.95
N ASN A 279 11.54 11.15 10.39
CA ASN A 279 11.61 12.35 11.21
C ASN A 279 11.39 12.08 12.70
N GLY A 280 11.38 10.84 13.14
CA GLY A 280 11.27 10.49 14.57
C GLY A 280 9.84 10.24 15.07
N ASN A 281 8.83 10.26 14.21
CA ASN A 281 7.45 9.90 14.55
C ASN A 281 7.23 8.37 14.64
N GLU A 282 8.27 7.59 14.81
CA GLU A 282 8.21 6.14 15.04
C GLU A 282 7.65 5.75 16.42
N ILE A 283 7.07 6.70 17.12
CA ILE A 283 6.58 6.56 18.50
C ILE A 283 5.60 5.41 18.68
N TRP A 284 4.82 5.09 17.67
CA TRP A 284 3.90 3.97 17.75
C TRP A 284 4.50 2.60 17.38
N ARG A 285 5.65 2.58 16.71
CA ARG A 285 6.35 1.34 16.41
C ARG A 285 7.39 1.03 17.49
N ILE A 286 8.17 2.02 17.88
CA ILE A 286 9.24 1.90 18.88
C ILE A 286 8.89 2.78 20.08
N PRO A 287 8.41 2.20 21.19
CA PRO A 287 7.96 2.95 22.35
C PRO A 287 9.00 3.88 22.99
N MET A 288 10.29 3.62 22.77
CA MET A 288 11.39 4.38 23.36
C MET A 288 12.55 4.58 22.37
N LYS A 289 12.31 5.26 21.25
CA LYS A 289 13.42 5.55 20.33
C LYS A 289 14.29 6.74 20.76
N ALA A 290 13.73 7.70 21.45
CA ALA A 290 14.47 8.90 21.84
C ALA A 290 14.66 8.97 23.36
N LEU A 291 15.89 9.26 23.77
CA LEU A 291 16.31 9.33 25.16
C LEU A 291 15.53 10.34 26.03
N TYR A 292 14.84 11.30 25.39
CA TYR A 292 14.16 12.41 26.04
C TYR A 292 12.65 12.47 25.79
N LEU A 293 12.08 11.45 25.11
CA LEU A 293 10.65 11.38 24.84
C LEU A 293 9.96 10.42 25.80
N ASN A 294 8.74 10.78 26.17
CA ASN A 294 7.90 9.89 26.97
C ASN A 294 7.51 8.65 26.18
N THR A 295 7.37 7.55 26.89
CA THR A 295 6.83 6.30 26.36
C THR A 295 5.36 6.48 25.93
N SER A 296 4.97 5.87 24.80
CA SER A 296 3.59 5.84 24.38
C SER A 296 2.68 5.18 25.42
N ASN A 297 1.51 5.75 25.68
CA ASN A 297 0.52 5.16 26.58
C ASN A 297 0.09 3.75 26.14
N GLN A 298 0.21 3.42 24.85
CA GLN A 298 -0.11 2.09 24.32
C GLN A 298 0.87 1.00 24.78
N SER A 299 2.10 1.38 25.10
CA SER A 299 3.13 0.44 25.55
C SER A 299 3.18 0.27 27.08
N VAL A 300 2.56 1.19 27.83
CA VAL A 300 2.49 1.11 29.28
C VAL A 300 1.66 -0.13 29.69
N GLY A 301 2.28 -1.06 30.43
CA GLY A 301 1.64 -2.32 30.80
C GLY A 301 1.46 -3.31 29.66
N ASN A 302 1.95 -2.99 28.45
CA ASN A 302 1.83 -3.85 27.26
C ASN A 302 3.18 -4.20 26.63
N THR A 303 4.22 -4.15 27.45
CA THR A 303 5.60 -4.52 27.09
C THR A 303 5.96 -5.81 27.81
N TRP A 304 6.65 -6.69 27.09
CA TRP A 304 7.01 -8.00 27.62
C TRP A 304 7.86 -7.90 28.90
N SER A 305 7.49 -8.68 29.89
CA SER A 305 8.26 -8.96 31.10
C SER A 305 8.01 -10.41 31.52
N PRO A 306 8.81 -10.98 32.46
CA PRO A 306 8.55 -12.30 33.00
C PRO A 306 7.15 -12.48 33.59
N GLU A 307 6.56 -11.40 34.11
CA GLU A 307 5.22 -11.34 34.69
C GLU A 307 4.13 -11.08 33.64
N ASN A 308 4.51 -10.54 32.46
CA ASN A 308 3.58 -10.21 31.36
C ASN A 308 4.09 -10.75 30.02
N ARG A 309 4.19 -12.06 29.90
CA ARG A 309 4.72 -12.74 28.71
C ARG A 309 3.82 -12.63 27.49
N GLY A 310 2.54 -12.32 27.66
CA GLY A 310 1.57 -12.11 26.60
C GLY A 310 1.54 -10.70 26.02
N ALA A 311 2.35 -9.78 26.53
CA ALA A 311 2.38 -8.40 26.08
C ALA A 311 2.67 -8.27 24.58
N TYR A 312 2.09 -7.23 23.98
CA TYR A 312 2.21 -6.98 22.54
C TYR A 312 3.63 -6.55 22.14
N TYR A 313 4.23 -5.61 22.88
CA TYR A 313 5.57 -5.09 22.58
C TYR A 313 6.67 -6.02 23.10
N PRO A 314 7.83 -6.09 22.40
CA PRO A 314 9.00 -6.78 22.94
C PRO A 314 9.55 -6.08 24.18
N THR A 315 10.56 -6.68 24.79
CA THR A 315 11.24 -6.11 25.96
C THR A 315 11.78 -4.72 25.69
N TYR A 316 11.56 -3.78 26.60
CA TYR A 316 12.05 -2.40 26.48
C TYR A 316 13.55 -2.31 26.25
N SER A 317 13.94 -1.43 25.34
CA SER A 317 15.33 -1.04 25.14
C SER A 317 15.46 0.42 24.74
N ASN A 318 16.50 1.07 25.25
CA ASN A 318 16.97 2.35 24.77
C ASN A 318 18.17 2.25 23.81
N LYS A 319 18.56 1.02 23.46
CA LYS A 319 19.67 0.75 22.55
C LYS A 319 19.15 0.58 21.13
N ASN A 320 19.72 1.32 20.20
CA ASN A 320 19.30 1.29 18.80
C ASN A 320 19.46 -0.11 18.19
N GLU A 321 20.55 -0.80 18.47
CA GLU A 321 20.83 -2.13 17.91
C GLU A 321 19.77 -3.16 18.28
N ILE A 322 19.22 -3.06 19.50
CA ILE A 322 18.14 -3.93 19.96
C ILE A 322 16.82 -3.54 19.32
N ASN A 323 16.56 -2.25 19.21
CA ASN A 323 15.34 -1.75 18.56
C ASN A 323 15.35 -2.02 17.06
N ASP A 324 16.47 -1.81 16.39
CA ASP A 324 16.61 -2.08 14.95
C ASP A 324 16.36 -3.56 14.63
N TYR A 325 16.79 -4.47 15.50
CA TYR A 325 16.47 -5.88 15.37
C TYR A 325 14.99 -6.18 15.68
N ASN A 326 14.47 -5.71 16.82
CA ASN A 326 13.11 -6.03 17.27
C ASN A 326 12.01 -5.46 16.36
N TYR A 327 12.26 -4.32 15.74
CA TYR A 327 11.28 -3.61 14.95
C TYR A 327 11.54 -3.70 13.44
N GLN A 328 12.13 -4.82 12.99
CA GLN A 328 12.22 -5.15 11.57
C GLN A 328 10.83 -5.14 10.91
N ALA A 329 10.79 -4.78 9.63
CA ALA A 329 9.58 -4.93 8.84
C ALA A 329 9.12 -6.37 8.87
N SER A 330 7.95 -6.60 9.40
CA SER A 330 7.48 -7.96 9.59
C SER A 330 5.96 -8.02 9.67
N SER A 331 5.43 -9.23 9.69
CA SER A 331 4.00 -9.44 9.91
C SER A 331 3.50 -8.94 11.28
N TRP A 332 4.40 -8.67 12.23
CA TRP A 332 4.05 -7.99 13.48
C TRP A 332 3.76 -6.50 13.29
N SER A 333 4.37 -5.88 12.27
CA SER A 333 4.23 -4.44 11.99
C SER A 333 3.05 -4.09 11.09
N VAL A 334 2.26 -5.06 10.66
CA VAL A 334 1.10 -4.84 9.78
C VAL A 334 -0.21 -5.14 10.49
N GLU A 335 -1.22 -4.37 10.13
CA GLU A 335 -2.58 -4.51 10.64
C GLU A 335 -3.59 -4.59 9.48
N ASP A 336 -4.73 -5.21 9.75
CA ASP A 336 -5.86 -5.16 8.83
C ASP A 336 -6.46 -3.76 8.83
N GLY A 337 -6.39 -3.08 7.69
CA GLY A 337 -6.93 -1.77 7.46
C GLY A 337 -8.38 -1.75 7.00
N SER A 338 -9.08 -2.88 7.09
CA SER A 338 -10.50 -2.97 6.74
C SER A 338 -11.36 -2.21 7.73
N TYR A 339 -12.34 -1.49 7.24
CA TYR A 339 -13.25 -0.74 8.09
C TYR A 339 -14.62 -0.56 7.45
N ILE A 340 -15.61 -0.30 8.29
CA ILE A 340 -16.91 0.25 7.94
C ILE A 340 -17.21 1.42 8.88
N ARG A 341 -17.73 2.52 8.34
CA ARG A 341 -18.12 3.70 9.14
C ARG A 341 -19.44 4.28 8.67
N LEU A 342 -20.23 4.77 9.60
CA LEU A 342 -21.33 5.68 9.33
C LEU A 342 -20.74 7.04 8.99
N LYS A 343 -20.90 7.49 7.73
CA LYS A 343 -20.26 8.70 7.21
C LYS A 343 -21.15 9.92 7.31
N ASN A 344 -22.45 9.71 7.07
CA ASN A 344 -23.42 10.79 7.10
C ASN A 344 -24.73 10.33 7.73
N VAL A 345 -25.35 11.22 8.50
CA VAL A 345 -26.71 11.11 9.06
C VAL A 345 -27.38 12.43 8.81
N GLU A 346 -28.46 12.38 8.05
CA GLU A 346 -29.31 13.56 7.80
C GLU A 346 -30.69 13.25 8.30
N LEU A 347 -31.27 14.19 9.04
CA LEU A 347 -32.66 14.20 9.47
C LEU A 347 -33.26 15.53 9.08
N GLY A 348 -34.27 15.51 8.24
CA GLY A 348 -34.96 16.70 7.77
C GLY A 348 -36.45 16.69 8.11
N TYR A 349 -37.06 17.86 8.06
CA TYR A 349 -38.49 18.01 8.11
C TYR A 349 -38.95 19.13 7.17
N THR A 350 -39.77 18.78 6.21
CA THR A 350 -40.39 19.75 5.27
C THR A 350 -41.72 20.26 5.84
N LEU A 351 -41.78 21.55 6.11
CA LEU A 351 -42.99 22.20 6.58
C LEU A 351 -44.09 22.16 5.50
N PRO A 352 -45.33 21.81 5.86
CA PRO A 352 -46.43 21.82 4.89
C PRO A 352 -46.64 23.23 4.35
N GLN A 353 -46.79 23.34 3.04
CA GLN A 353 -47.19 24.60 2.42
C GLN A 353 -48.64 24.91 2.86
N ARG A 354 -48.87 26.14 3.31
CA ARG A 354 -50.21 26.65 3.66
C ARG A 354 -50.98 26.92 2.39
#